data_38939e6324d5a971aa3510842b424e4b
#
_entry.id   38939e6324d5a971aa3510842b424e4b
#
_cell.length_a   1.000
_cell.length_b   1.000
_cell.length_c   1.000
_cell.angle_alpha   90.00
_cell.angle_beta   90.00
_cell.angle_gamma   90.00
#
_symmetry.space_group_name_H-M   'P 1'
#
loop_
_entity.id
_entity.type
_entity.pdbx_description
1 polymer ?
#
loop_
_entity_poly.entity_id
_entity_poly.type
_entity_poly.pdbx_seq_one_letter_code
_entity_poly.pdbx_strand_id
1 'polypeptide(L)'
;MESIEMNVTKTPPLRGGREGLLIKICGMKIPENIRAVAALQPDFMGFIFYPKSPRYTEPLDIATLNALPASIKKIGVFVNEDLENVLTIATKYNLDGVQLHGNELESMCKELHKSGFIVIKAFPIAEAYNFKVTKKYEGTCDYFLFDTKTDAYGGSGVKFNWRMLNEYVGETSFLLSGGIAPDDAEAILKIEHPKFAGIDLNSKFEVKPGEKNVEELKFFLREIRK
;
A
#
# COMPACT_ATOMS: atom_id res chain seq x y z
N MET A 1 26.26 8.81 -24.02
CA MET A 1 25.04 8.32 -23.34
C MET A 1 25.51 7.59 -22.09
N GLU A 2 25.60 8.30 -20.98
CA GLU A 2 25.97 7.73 -19.70
C GLU A 2 24.75 6.98 -19.14
N SER A 3 24.94 5.69 -18.91
CA SER A 3 23.97 4.85 -18.21
C SER A 3 23.89 5.31 -16.76
N ILE A 4 22.77 5.92 -16.37
CA ILE A 4 22.47 6.18 -14.96
C ILE A 4 22.20 4.81 -14.35
N GLU A 5 23.19 4.23 -13.68
CA GLU A 5 22.99 3.09 -12.78
C GLU A 5 22.13 3.58 -11.61
N MET A 6 20.81 3.33 -11.70
CA MET A 6 19.93 3.49 -10.53
C MET A 6 20.32 2.44 -9.51
N ASN A 7 20.81 2.91 -8.38
CA ASN A 7 21.17 2.10 -7.23
C ASN A 7 19.88 1.51 -6.64
N VAL A 8 19.46 0.34 -7.13
CA VAL A 8 18.25 -0.37 -6.72
C VAL A 8 18.48 -0.92 -5.31
N THR A 9 18.13 -0.16 -4.30
CA THR A 9 17.94 -0.73 -2.96
C THR A 9 16.66 -1.54 -2.98
N LYS A 10 16.82 -2.84 -3.23
CA LYS A 10 15.75 -3.83 -3.23
C LYS A 10 14.89 -3.73 -1.97
N THR A 11 13.62 -4.16 -2.12
CA THR A 11 12.58 -4.44 -1.11
C THR A 11 13.15 -4.56 0.30
N PRO A 12 12.60 -3.85 1.30
CA PRO A 12 13.02 -4.04 2.68
C PRO A 12 12.93 -5.53 3.02
N PRO A 13 13.95 -6.11 3.67
CA PRO A 13 13.95 -7.52 4.00
C PRO A 13 12.69 -7.83 4.79
N LEU A 14 12.02 -8.94 4.43
CA LEU A 14 10.92 -9.49 5.22
C LEU A 14 11.40 -9.63 6.65
N ARG A 15 10.90 -8.79 7.56
CA ARG A 15 11.14 -8.94 8.98
C ARG A 15 10.28 -10.13 9.40
N GLY A 16 10.91 -11.29 9.55
CA GLY A 16 10.24 -12.50 10.00
C GLY A 16 9.83 -12.40 11.47
N GLY A 17 8.60 -12.76 11.79
CA GLY A 17 8.08 -12.80 13.15
C GLY A 17 7.23 -11.58 13.52
N ARG A 18 6.55 -11.64 14.67
CA ARG A 18 5.62 -10.61 15.18
C ARG A 18 6.24 -9.20 15.33
N GLU A 19 7.55 -9.08 15.40
CA GLU A 19 8.28 -7.80 15.48
C GLU A 19 8.42 -7.04 14.15
N GLY A 20 7.79 -7.51 13.05
CA GLY A 20 8.09 -7.04 11.70
C GLY A 20 6.93 -6.81 10.75
N LEU A 21 5.68 -6.61 11.22
CA LEU A 21 4.59 -6.24 10.31
C LEU A 21 4.89 -4.91 9.62
N LEU A 22 4.84 -4.92 8.28
CA LEU A 22 4.94 -3.70 7.47
C LEU A 22 3.69 -2.86 7.66
N ILE A 23 3.90 -1.57 7.88
CA ILE A 23 2.83 -0.59 8.06
C ILE A 23 2.79 0.32 6.83
N LYS A 24 1.69 0.26 6.10
CA LYS A 24 1.38 1.22 5.04
C LYS A 24 0.28 2.17 5.52
N ILE A 25 0.46 3.48 5.34
CA ILE A 25 -0.56 4.49 5.59
C ILE A 25 -0.89 5.16 4.27
N CYS A 26 -2.11 4.95 3.77
CA CYS A 26 -2.53 5.32 2.42
C CYS A 26 -3.43 6.56 2.41
N GLY A 27 -3.50 7.24 1.25
CA GLY A 27 -4.37 8.39 1.04
C GLY A 27 -3.82 9.68 1.66
N MET A 28 -2.50 9.81 1.73
CA MET A 28 -1.82 11.01 2.21
C MET A 28 -1.96 12.15 1.20
N LYS A 29 -2.27 13.37 1.70
CA LYS A 29 -2.53 14.52 0.82
C LYS A 29 -1.99 15.85 1.37
N ILE A 30 -2.18 16.13 2.66
CA ILE A 30 -1.93 17.42 3.28
C ILE A 30 -0.49 17.46 3.81
N PRO A 31 0.37 18.44 3.42
CA PRO A 31 1.79 18.47 3.78
C PRO A 31 2.08 18.36 5.28
N GLU A 32 1.34 19.10 6.12
CA GLU A 32 1.50 19.06 7.58
C GLU A 32 1.15 17.68 8.13
N ASN A 33 0.08 17.07 7.62
CA ASN A 33 -0.36 15.75 8.02
C ASN A 33 0.62 14.66 7.54
N ILE A 34 1.20 14.79 6.33
CA ILE A 34 2.27 13.92 5.82
C ILE A 34 3.46 13.93 6.80
N ARG A 35 3.93 15.11 7.21
CA ARG A 35 5.03 15.24 8.17
C ARG A 35 4.71 14.62 9.53
N ALA A 36 3.51 14.87 10.04
CA ALA A 36 3.07 14.31 11.32
C ALA A 36 2.95 12.78 11.30
N VAL A 37 2.42 12.21 10.20
CA VAL A 37 2.35 10.75 10.02
C VAL A 37 3.74 10.15 9.79
N ALA A 38 4.65 10.85 9.10
CA ALA A 38 6.03 10.39 8.92
C ALA A 38 6.77 10.21 10.25
N ALA A 39 6.49 11.06 11.26
CA ALA A 39 7.04 10.92 12.61
C ALA A 39 6.61 9.62 13.31
N LEU A 40 5.55 8.96 12.87
CA LEU A 40 5.12 7.63 13.34
C LEU A 40 5.91 6.48 12.70
N GLN A 41 6.80 6.78 11.75
CA GLN A 41 7.69 5.83 11.08
C GLN A 41 6.94 4.64 10.44
N PRO A 42 5.97 4.86 9.53
CA PRO A 42 5.45 3.77 8.72
C PRO A 42 6.51 3.30 7.71
N ASP A 43 6.37 2.07 7.19
CA ASP A 43 7.26 1.56 6.14
C ASP A 43 6.90 2.15 4.77
N PHE A 44 5.59 2.35 4.53
CA PHE A 44 5.07 2.90 3.28
C PHE A 44 4.12 4.07 3.53
N MET A 45 4.18 5.08 2.68
CA MET A 45 3.16 6.13 2.55
C MET A 45 2.54 6.10 1.16
N GLY A 46 1.21 5.99 1.07
CA GLY A 46 0.47 5.92 -0.18
C GLY A 46 -0.12 7.27 -0.59
N PHE A 47 0.11 7.66 -1.86
CA PHE A 47 -0.37 8.88 -2.51
C PHE A 47 -1.27 8.50 -3.68
N ILE A 48 -2.54 8.94 -3.68
CA ILE A 48 -3.54 8.46 -4.63
C ILE A 48 -3.63 9.36 -5.85
N PHE A 49 -3.27 8.83 -7.02
CA PHE A 49 -3.32 9.49 -8.34
C PHE A 49 -4.54 9.03 -9.15
N TYR A 50 -5.69 8.87 -8.51
CA TYR A 50 -6.95 8.54 -9.15
C TYR A 50 -7.93 9.70 -8.99
N PRO A 51 -8.26 10.44 -10.08
CA PRO A 51 -9.03 11.70 -9.98
C PRO A 51 -10.42 11.58 -9.37
N LYS A 52 -11.04 10.37 -9.43
CA LYS A 52 -12.35 10.12 -8.82
C LYS A 52 -12.27 9.86 -7.31
N SER A 53 -11.07 9.72 -6.75
CA SER A 53 -10.90 9.53 -5.31
C SER A 53 -11.04 10.85 -4.56
N PRO A 54 -11.77 10.90 -3.42
CA PRO A 54 -11.76 12.09 -2.56
C PRO A 54 -10.37 12.37 -1.94
N ARG A 55 -9.45 11.40 -2.05
CA ARG A 55 -8.06 11.48 -1.60
C ARG A 55 -7.08 11.75 -2.73
N TYR A 56 -7.60 12.13 -3.92
CA TYR A 56 -6.74 12.53 -5.05
C TYR A 56 -5.77 13.63 -4.64
N THR A 57 -4.49 13.46 -4.97
CA THR A 57 -3.42 14.23 -4.35
C THR A 57 -2.55 15.02 -5.33
N GLU A 58 -2.92 15.10 -6.61
CA GLU A 58 -2.16 15.92 -7.56
C GLU A 58 -2.74 17.34 -7.66
N PRO A 59 -1.88 18.40 -7.63
CA PRO A 59 -0.42 18.34 -7.43
C PRO A 59 -0.03 18.05 -5.97
N LEU A 60 1.06 17.28 -5.81
CA LEU A 60 1.73 17.08 -4.52
C LEU A 60 2.83 18.11 -4.32
N ASP A 61 3.07 18.48 -3.06
CA ASP A 61 4.24 19.26 -2.69
C ASP A 61 5.51 18.39 -2.70
N ILE A 62 6.32 18.56 -3.76
CA ILE A 62 7.56 17.82 -3.97
C ILE A 62 8.56 18.05 -2.82
N ALA A 63 8.60 19.25 -2.25
CA ALA A 63 9.49 19.55 -1.13
C ALA A 63 9.15 18.71 0.10
N THR A 64 7.86 18.56 0.41
CA THR A 64 7.38 17.67 1.50
C THR A 64 7.77 16.21 1.24
N LEU A 65 7.63 15.72 -0.01
CA LEU A 65 8.01 14.34 -0.34
C LEU A 65 9.52 14.09 -0.22
N ASN A 66 10.33 15.05 -0.65
CA ASN A 66 11.79 14.93 -0.59
C ASN A 66 12.33 15.03 0.85
N ALA A 67 11.56 15.64 1.76
CA ALA A 67 11.91 15.74 3.17
C ALA A 67 11.56 14.47 3.98
N LEU A 68 10.87 13.50 3.38
CA LEU A 68 10.55 12.23 4.06
C LEU A 68 11.82 11.41 4.32
N PRO A 69 11.92 10.75 5.48
CA PRO A 69 13.02 9.82 5.75
C PRO A 69 13.12 8.73 4.67
N ALA A 70 14.34 8.38 4.25
CA ALA A 70 14.59 7.35 3.23
C ALA A 70 14.07 5.95 3.62
N SER A 71 13.83 5.72 4.92
CA SER A 71 13.20 4.50 5.44
C SER A 71 11.73 4.39 5.06
N ILE A 72 11.04 5.52 4.79
CA ILE A 72 9.63 5.54 4.40
C ILE A 72 9.53 5.50 2.88
N LYS A 73 8.99 4.43 2.31
CA LYS A 73 8.82 4.29 0.86
C LYS A 73 7.56 5.00 0.37
N LYS A 74 7.70 5.84 -0.63
CA LYS A 74 6.63 6.60 -1.27
C LYS A 74 5.96 5.74 -2.34
N ILE A 75 4.69 5.40 -2.16
CA ILE A 75 3.93 4.53 -3.06
C ILE A 75 2.84 5.33 -3.77
N GLY A 76 2.92 5.44 -5.09
CA GLY A 76 1.84 6.01 -5.91
C GLY A 76 0.74 4.97 -6.12
N VAL A 77 -0.51 5.35 -5.89
CA VAL A 77 -1.68 4.48 -6.08
C VAL A 77 -2.43 4.89 -7.33
N PHE A 78 -2.57 3.96 -8.28
CA PHE A 78 -3.18 4.16 -9.59
C PHE A 78 -4.34 3.18 -9.80
N VAL A 79 -5.31 3.57 -10.61
CA VAL A 79 -6.49 2.75 -10.95
C VAL A 79 -6.74 2.82 -12.45
N ASN A 80 -6.46 1.73 -13.15
CA ASN A 80 -6.64 1.59 -14.60
C ASN A 80 -5.95 2.70 -15.41
N GLU A 81 -4.78 3.14 -14.94
CA GLU A 81 -3.96 4.13 -15.62
C GLU A 81 -3.03 3.44 -16.63
N ASP A 82 -2.61 4.16 -17.67
CA ASP A 82 -1.62 3.63 -18.62
C ASP A 82 -0.20 3.65 -18.05
N LEU A 83 0.67 2.79 -18.59
CA LEU A 83 2.04 2.62 -18.11
C LEU A 83 2.87 3.90 -18.24
N GLU A 84 2.71 4.64 -19.35
CA GLU A 84 3.49 5.85 -19.63
C GLU A 84 3.18 6.95 -18.60
N ASN A 85 1.90 7.14 -18.29
CA ASN A 85 1.47 8.12 -17.29
C ASN A 85 1.89 7.70 -15.88
N VAL A 86 1.80 6.41 -15.54
CA VAL A 86 2.32 5.90 -14.24
C VAL A 86 3.81 6.20 -14.10
N LEU A 87 4.63 5.92 -15.12
CA LEU A 87 6.07 6.18 -15.11
C LEU A 87 6.37 7.68 -15.01
N THR A 88 5.61 8.52 -15.74
CA THR A 88 5.74 9.98 -15.71
C THR A 88 5.49 10.53 -14.31
N ILE A 89 4.38 10.13 -13.68
CA ILE A 89 4.03 10.56 -12.33
C ILE A 89 5.03 10.02 -11.30
N ALA A 90 5.41 8.75 -11.41
CA ALA A 90 6.36 8.14 -10.49
C ALA A 90 7.73 8.84 -10.53
N THR A 91 8.20 9.21 -11.72
CA THR A 91 9.44 9.97 -11.90
C THR A 91 9.31 11.39 -11.38
N LYS A 92 8.22 12.11 -11.74
CA LYS A 92 7.96 13.49 -11.31
C LYS A 92 8.02 13.65 -9.78
N TYR A 93 7.45 12.70 -9.05
CA TYR A 93 7.36 12.75 -7.58
C TYR A 93 8.43 11.90 -6.87
N ASN A 94 9.40 11.36 -7.60
CA ASN A 94 10.45 10.49 -7.08
C ASN A 94 9.89 9.41 -6.16
N LEU A 95 8.90 8.64 -6.68
CA LEU A 95 8.25 7.57 -5.94
C LEU A 95 9.16 6.33 -5.89
N ASP A 96 9.12 5.61 -4.78
CA ASP A 96 9.87 4.36 -4.59
C ASP A 96 9.09 3.15 -5.16
N GLY A 97 7.77 3.28 -5.29
CA GLY A 97 6.94 2.19 -5.77
C GLY A 97 5.56 2.63 -6.24
N VAL A 98 4.85 1.67 -6.79
CA VAL A 98 3.51 1.83 -7.35
C VAL A 98 2.56 0.78 -6.81
N GLN A 99 1.34 1.17 -6.53
CA GLN A 99 0.22 0.27 -6.25
C GLN A 99 -0.78 0.33 -7.37
N LEU A 100 -1.03 -0.80 -8.02
CA LEU A 100 -1.99 -0.97 -9.10
C LEU A 100 -3.30 -1.50 -8.50
N HIS A 101 -4.31 -0.62 -8.40
CA HIS A 101 -5.55 -0.87 -7.65
C HIS A 101 -6.78 -1.07 -8.54
N GLY A 102 -6.57 -1.24 -9.84
CA GLY A 102 -7.60 -1.52 -10.84
C GLY A 102 -7.47 -2.93 -11.43
N ASN A 103 -7.76 -3.02 -12.74
CA ASN A 103 -7.72 -4.27 -13.50
C ASN A 103 -6.44 -4.41 -14.35
N GLU A 104 -5.35 -3.77 -13.91
CA GLU A 104 -4.08 -3.78 -14.63
C GLU A 104 -3.56 -5.20 -14.81
N LEU A 105 -2.99 -5.47 -16.00
CA LEU A 105 -2.46 -6.79 -16.35
C LEU A 105 -1.12 -7.06 -15.67
N GLU A 106 -0.77 -8.34 -15.56
CA GLU A 106 0.53 -8.80 -15.04
C GLU A 106 1.72 -8.28 -15.86
N SER A 107 1.53 -8.04 -17.16
CA SER A 107 2.55 -7.45 -18.03
C SER A 107 2.96 -6.05 -17.55
N MET A 108 2.00 -5.22 -17.12
CA MET A 108 2.28 -3.89 -16.57
C MET A 108 3.03 -3.99 -15.23
N CYS A 109 2.61 -4.91 -14.35
CA CYS A 109 3.35 -5.18 -13.11
C CYS A 109 4.81 -5.53 -13.39
N LYS A 110 5.04 -6.42 -14.36
CA LYS A 110 6.37 -6.89 -14.78
C LYS A 110 7.25 -5.75 -15.31
N GLU A 111 6.70 -4.86 -16.14
CA GLU A 111 7.46 -3.73 -16.68
C GLU A 111 7.83 -2.71 -15.59
N LEU A 112 6.91 -2.40 -14.67
CA LEU A 112 7.18 -1.52 -13.53
C LEU A 112 8.23 -2.13 -12.58
N HIS A 113 8.13 -3.44 -12.31
CA HIS A 113 9.10 -4.14 -11.47
C HIS A 113 10.50 -4.17 -12.12
N LYS A 114 10.59 -4.40 -13.43
CA LYS A 114 11.86 -4.30 -14.18
C LYS A 114 12.45 -2.89 -14.18
N SER A 115 11.60 -1.86 -14.11
CA SER A 115 12.01 -0.46 -14.00
C SER A 115 12.49 -0.09 -12.57
N GLY A 116 12.55 -1.05 -11.65
CA GLY A 116 13.09 -0.88 -10.30
C GLY A 116 12.11 -0.37 -9.27
N PHE A 117 10.83 -0.23 -9.60
CA PHE A 117 9.81 0.15 -8.64
C PHE A 117 9.40 -1.03 -7.74
N ILE A 118 9.09 -0.73 -6.48
CA ILE A 118 8.29 -1.64 -5.63
C ILE A 118 6.89 -1.73 -6.23
N VAL A 119 6.44 -2.94 -6.56
CA VAL A 119 5.12 -3.13 -7.18
C VAL A 119 4.17 -3.83 -6.20
N ILE A 120 3.05 -3.16 -5.90
CA ILE A 120 1.95 -3.69 -5.09
C ILE A 120 0.74 -3.88 -5.99
N LYS A 121 0.23 -5.11 -6.14
CA LYS A 121 -1.02 -5.35 -6.89
C LYS A 121 -2.17 -5.58 -5.92
N ALA A 122 -3.19 -4.74 -6.01
CA ALA A 122 -4.40 -4.86 -5.21
C ALA A 122 -5.41 -5.82 -5.84
N PHE A 123 -6.06 -6.62 -4.98
CA PHE A 123 -7.13 -7.55 -5.32
C PHE A 123 -8.34 -7.30 -4.43
N PRO A 124 -9.54 -7.03 -5.02
CA PRO A 124 -10.76 -6.81 -4.27
C PRO A 124 -11.35 -8.15 -3.80
N ILE A 125 -11.25 -8.42 -2.51
CA ILE A 125 -11.75 -9.64 -1.88
C ILE A 125 -13.24 -9.49 -1.55
N ALA A 126 -14.05 -10.43 -2.07
CA ALA A 126 -15.46 -10.59 -1.74
C ALA A 126 -15.70 -11.96 -1.12
N GLU A 127 -16.92 -12.24 -0.66
CA GLU A 127 -17.32 -13.60 -0.29
C GLU A 127 -17.07 -14.58 -1.45
N ALA A 128 -16.55 -15.76 -1.15
CA ALA A 128 -16.17 -16.78 -2.13
C ALA A 128 -15.12 -16.31 -3.18
N TYR A 129 -14.16 -15.45 -2.76
CA TYR A 129 -13.07 -15.01 -3.64
C TYR A 129 -12.16 -16.17 -4.04
N ASN A 130 -11.84 -16.26 -5.33
CA ASN A 130 -10.95 -17.29 -5.87
C ASN A 130 -9.51 -16.78 -5.95
N PHE A 131 -8.68 -17.09 -4.95
CA PHE A 131 -7.27 -16.69 -4.90
C PHE A 131 -6.41 -17.23 -6.07
N LYS A 132 -6.87 -18.22 -6.84
CA LYS A 132 -6.12 -18.70 -8.02
C LYS A 132 -5.87 -17.61 -9.07
N VAL A 133 -6.69 -16.54 -9.08
CA VAL A 133 -6.48 -15.40 -10.00
C VAL A 133 -5.18 -14.65 -9.73
N THR A 134 -4.63 -14.73 -8.50
CA THR A 134 -3.37 -14.05 -8.16
C THR A 134 -2.16 -14.74 -8.78
N LYS A 135 -2.26 -16.04 -9.13
CA LYS A 135 -1.13 -16.86 -9.60
C LYS A 135 -0.41 -16.25 -10.81
N LYS A 136 -1.12 -15.61 -11.73
CA LYS A 136 -0.52 -14.99 -12.91
C LYS A 136 0.35 -13.76 -12.60
N TYR A 137 0.19 -13.17 -11.41
CA TYR A 137 0.95 -12.01 -10.96
C TYR A 137 2.19 -12.39 -10.10
N GLU A 138 2.35 -13.66 -9.75
CA GLU A 138 3.51 -14.10 -8.98
C GLU A 138 4.82 -13.86 -9.75
N GLY A 139 5.84 -13.39 -9.04
CA GLY A 139 7.12 -13.01 -9.63
C GLY A 139 7.11 -11.70 -10.43
N THR A 140 5.96 -11.01 -10.51
CA THR A 140 5.85 -9.69 -11.16
C THR A 140 5.53 -8.56 -10.17
N CYS A 141 5.25 -8.90 -8.91
CA CYS A 141 4.94 -7.97 -7.84
C CYS A 141 5.76 -8.33 -6.60
N ASP A 142 6.11 -7.31 -5.81
CA ASP A 142 6.75 -7.50 -4.50
C ASP A 142 5.73 -7.87 -3.44
N TYR A 143 4.54 -7.28 -3.53
CA TYR A 143 3.44 -7.55 -2.61
C TYR A 143 2.11 -7.63 -3.34
N PHE A 144 1.21 -8.46 -2.83
CA PHE A 144 -0.21 -8.32 -3.08
C PHE A 144 -0.85 -7.46 -1.98
N LEU A 145 -1.97 -6.83 -2.29
CA LEU A 145 -2.77 -6.12 -1.31
C LEU A 145 -4.19 -6.68 -1.41
N PHE A 146 -4.65 -7.32 -0.34
CA PHE A 146 -6.00 -7.86 -0.26
C PHE A 146 -6.91 -6.84 0.40
N ASP A 147 -7.76 -6.21 -0.41
CA ASP A 147 -8.68 -5.15 0.00
C ASP A 147 -10.13 -5.66 -0.03
N THR A 148 -11.00 -5.11 0.80
CA THR A 148 -12.42 -5.44 0.74
C THR A 148 -13.04 -4.96 -0.57
N LYS A 149 -13.72 -5.86 -1.29
CA LYS A 149 -14.48 -5.47 -2.49
C LYS A 149 -15.61 -4.50 -2.13
N THR A 150 -15.65 -3.38 -2.83
CA THR A 150 -16.71 -2.37 -2.72
C THR A 150 -17.13 -1.92 -4.09
N ASP A 151 -18.34 -1.36 -4.23
CA ASP A 151 -18.86 -0.87 -5.50
C ASP A 151 -18.09 0.39 -5.99
N ALA A 152 -17.37 1.06 -5.10
CA ALA A 152 -16.50 2.20 -5.42
C ALA A 152 -15.04 1.86 -5.08
N TYR A 153 -14.09 2.29 -5.92
CA TYR A 153 -12.67 2.15 -5.62
C TYR A 153 -12.31 2.95 -4.36
N GLY A 154 -11.95 2.23 -3.29
CA GLY A 154 -11.33 2.76 -2.08
C GLY A 154 -12.27 3.19 -0.95
N GLY A 155 -11.96 2.73 0.27
CA GLY A 155 -12.36 3.37 1.51
C GLY A 155 -13.81 3.24 1.99
N SER A 156 -14.51 2.15 1.70
CA SER A 156 -15.88 1.91 2.21
C SER A 156 -15.97 1.71 3.72
N GLY A 157 -14.86 1.34 4.37
CA GLY A 157 -14.82 0.99 5.79
C GLY A 157 -15.49 -0.34 6.16
N VAL A 158 -15.87 -1.15 5.15
CA VAL A 158 -16.37 -2.52 5.33
C VAL A 158 -15.19 -3.48 5.35
N LYS A 159 -15.29 -4.55 6.13
CA LYS A 159 -14.28 -5.62 6.24
C LYS A 159 -14.80 -6.87 5.55
N PHE A 160 -13.94 -7.58 4.82
CA PHE A 160 -14.21 -8.97 4.46
C PHE A 160 -13.85 -9.91 5.62
N ASN A 161 -14.29 -11.15 5.55
CA ASN A 161 -13.92 -12.14 6.55
C ASN A 161 -12.42 -12.52 6.42
N TRP A 162 -11.57 -12.04 7.30
CA TRP A 162 -10.11 -12.28 7.25
C TRP A 162 -9.71 -13.75 7.34
N ARG A 163 -10.60 -14.67 7.80
CA ARG A 163 -10.33 -16.12 7.75
C ARG A 163 -10.16 -16.64 6.32
N MET A 164 -10.70 -15.94 5.33
CA MET A 164 -10.50 -16.27 3.91
C MET A 164 -9.04 -16.18 3.47
N LEU A 165 -8.20 -15.41 4.17
CA LEU A 165 -6.77 -15.35 3.90
C LEU A 165 -6.10 -16.72 3.97
N ASN A 166 -6.63 -17.65 4.77
CA ASN A 166 -6.12 -19.03 4.86
C ASN A 166 -6.29 -19.82 3.54
N GLU A 167 -7.12 -19.35 2.62
CA GLU A 167 -7.29 -19.96 1.29
C GLU A 167 -6.22 -19.50 0.29
N TYR A 168 -5.46 -18.47 0.63
CA TYR A 168 -4.33 -18.03 -0.18
C TYR A 168 -3.15 -18.97 -0.03
N VAL A 169 -2.75 -19.60 -1.12
CA VAL A 169 -1.62 -20.57 -1.15
C VAL A 169 -0.49 -20.13 -2.09
N GLY A 170 -0.48 -18.85 -2.47
CA GLY A 170 0.55 -18.27 -3.34
C GLY A 170 1.86 -17.98 -2.61
N GLU A 171 2.90 -17.63 -3.40
CA GLU A 171 4.24 -17.35 -2.87
C GLU A 171 4.52 -15.87 -2.60
N THR A 172 3.75 -14.95 -3.23
CA THR A 172 3.91 -13.52 -3.02
C THR A 172 3.36 -13.10 -1.66
N SER A 173 4.15 -12.37 -0.89
CA SER A 173 3.71 -11.81 0.39
C SER A 173 2.58 -10.79 0.21
N PHE A 174 1.71 -10.64 1.21
CA PHE A 174 0.58 -9.72 1.08
C PHE A 174 0.41 -8.76 2.26
N LEU A 175 -0.18 -7.62 1.95
CA LEU A 175 -0.69 -6.63 2.89
C LEU A 175 -2.21 -6.81 3.00
N LEU A 176 -2.73 -6.78 4.24
CA LEU A 176 -4.16 -6.73 4.50
C LEU A 176 -4.65 -5.28 4.44
N SER A 177 -5.73 -5.05 3.72
CA SER A 177 -6.42 -3.76 3.59
C SER A 177 -7.92 -3.92 3.75
N GLY A 178 -8.66 -2.83 3.71
CA GLY A 178 -10.12 -2.80 3.72
C GLY A 178 -10.73 -2.77 5.11
N GLY A 179 -11.15 -1.58 5.53
CA GLY A 179 -11.94 -1.36 6.73
C GLY A 179 -11.22 -1.60 8.05
N ILE A 180 -9.90 -1.75 8.07
CA ILE A 180 -9.13 -1.86 9.32
C ILE A 180 -9.40 -0.63 10.17
N ALA A 181 -9.79 -0.85 11.42
CA ALA A 181 -10.21 0.16 12.39
C ALA A 181 -9.32 0.14 13.64
N PRO A 182 -9.37 1.17 14.50
CA PRO A 182 -8.53 1.27 15.71
C PRO A 182 -8.65 0.11 16.69
N ASP A 183 -9.78 -0.59 16.71
CA ASP A 183 -10.07 -1.72 17.59
C ASP A 183 -9.60 -3.08 17.00
N ASP A 184 -8.98 -3.10 15.83
CA ASP A 184 -8.60 -4.35 15.15
C ASP A 184 -7.22 -4.89 15.52
N ALA A 185 -6.42 -4.18 16.31
CA ALA A 185 -5.03 -4.55 16.58
C ALA A 185 -4.87 -5.99 17.06
N GLU A 186 -5.69 -6.41 18.03
CA GLU A 186 -5.67 -7.78 18.57
C GLU A 186 -6.02 -8.83 17.51
N ALA A 187 -7.01 -8.56 16.67
CA ALA A 187 -7.43 -9.48 15.61
C ALA A 187 -6.35 -9.63 14.53
N ILE A 188 -5.67 -8.54 14.17
CA ILE A 188 -4.56 -8.54 13.22
C ILE A 188 -3.38 -9.34 13.75
N LEU A 189 -3.02 -9.17 15.02
CA LEU A 189 -1.93 -9.91 15.66
C LEU A 189 -2.19 -11.42 15.78
N LYS A 190 -3.44 -11.86 15.61
CA LYS A 190 -3.84 -13.28 15.59
C LYS A 190 -3.82 -13.89 14.18
N ILE A 191 -3.52 -13.12 13.14
CA ILE A 191 -3.41 -13.67 11.78
C ILE A 191 -2.12 -14.49 11.68
N GLU A 192 -2.28 -15.80 11.52
CA GLU A 192 -1.18 -16.76 11.38
C GLU A 192 -1.11 -17.26 9.94
N HIS A 193 -0.59 -16.42 9.05
CA HIS A 193 -0.39 -16.81 7.64
C HIS A 193 1.06 -16.51 7.23
N PRO A 194 1.80 -17.51 6.64
CA PRO A 194 3.24 -17.37 6.36
C PRO A 194 3.57 -16.24 5.36
N LYS A 195 2.62 -15.80 4.56
CA LYS A 195 2.78 -14.72 3.57
C LYS A 195 2.17 -13.39 4.04
N PHE A 196 1.62 -13.32 5.25
CA PHE A 196 1.13 -12.07 5.81
C PHE A 196 2.31 -11.16 6.17
N ALA A 197 2.50 -10.11 5.40
CA ALA A 197 3.63 -9.20 5.55
C ALA A 197 3.29 -7.91 6.30
N GLY A 198 2.04 -7.48 6.32
CA GLY A 198 1.68 -6.21 6.93
C GLY A 198 0.27 -5.75 6.64
N ILE A 199 -0.01 -4.49 6.97
CA ILE A 199 -1.32 -3.86 6.89
C ILE A 199 -1.29 -2.54 6.14
N ASP A 200 -2.42 -2.18 5.51
CA ASP A 200 -2.64 -0.90 4.85
C ASP A 200 -3.80 -0.14 5.51
N LEU A 201 -3.48 0.96 6.15
CA LEU A 201 -4.42 1.80 6.93
C LEU A 201 -4.87 3.00 6.10
N ASN A 202 -6.18 3.28 6.06
CA ASN A 202 -6.71 4.41 5.30
C ASN A 202 -7.92 5.07 6.01
N SER A 203 -9.13 4.83 5.53
CA SER A 203 -10.34 5.62 5.82
C SER A 203 -10.78 5.65 7.29
N LYS A 204 -10.55 4.56 8.03
CA LYS A 204 -10.93 4.48 9.45
C LYS A 204 -10.01 5.25 10.40
N PHE A 205 -8.91 5.77 9.87
CA PHE A 205 -7.94 6.60 10.59
C PHE A 205 -7.90 8.02 10.04
N GLU A 206 -9.03 8.56 9.60
CA GLU A 206 -9.13 9.91 9.02
C GLU A 206 -10.09 10.79 9.79
N VAL A 207 -9.71 12.06 9.96
CA VAL A 207 -10.62 13.14 10.38
C VAL A 207 -11.56 13.51 9.23
N LYS A 208 -11.00 13.56 8.02
CA LYS A 208 -11.71 13.71 6.74
C LYS A 208 -10.87 13.09 5.62
N PRO A 209 -11.42 12.78 4.45
CA PRO A 209 -10.66 12.17 3.37
C PRO A 209 -9.36 12.91 3.05
N GLY A 210 -8.22 12.21 3.15
CA GLY A 210 -6.88 12.75 2.93
C GLY A 210 -6.22 13.42 4.14
N GLU A 211 -6.88 13.43 5.32
CA GLU A 211 -6.30 13.93 6.58
C GLU A 211 -6.39 12.87 7.67
N LYS A 212 -5.24 12.29 8.04
CA LYS A 212 -5.17 11.25 9.07
C LYS A 212 -5.31 11.79 10.48
N ASN A 213 -6.04 11.07 11.33
CA ASN A 213 -6.05 11.25 12.77
C ASN A 213 -4.74 10.67 13.35
N VAL A 214 -3.76 11.54 13.57
CA VAL A 214 -2.41 11.15 13.98
C VAL A 214 -2.38 10.49 15.36
N GLU A 215 -3.21 10.96 16.30
CA GLU A 215 -3.26 10.40 17.67
C GLU A 215 -3.85 8.99 17.65
N GLU A 216 -4.88 8.76 16.86
CA GLU A 216 -5.50 7.44 16.70
C GLU A 216 -4.55 6.44 16.03
N LEU A 217 -3.84 6.88 14.96
CA LEU A 217 -2.77 6.10 14.34
C LEU A 217 -1.67 5.76 15.33
N LYS A 218 -1.19 6.74 16.11
CA LYS A 218 -0.14 6.55 17.11
C LYS A 218 -0.54 5.51 18.17
N PHE A 219 -1.78 5.59 18.66
CA PHE A 219 -2.30 4.61 19.61
C PHE A 219 -2.34 3.20 19.00
N PHE A 220 -2.92 3.05 17.82
CA PHE A 220 -3.03 1.79 17.11
C PHE A 220 -1.65 1.17 16.79
N LEU A 221 -0.71 1.96 16.27
CA LEU A 221 0.63 1.49 15.95
C LEU A 221 1.42 1.03 17.18
N ARG A 222 1.17 1.64 18.35
CA ARG A 222 1.76 1.18 19.60
C ARG A 222 1.24 -0.21 19.99
N GLU A 223 -0.03 -0.50 19.75
CA GLU A 223 -0.60 -1.83 20.01
C GLU A 223 -0.06 -2.90 19.04
N ILE A 224 0.06 -2.56 17.75
CA ILE A 224 0.59 -3.45 16.72
C ILE A 224 2.08 -3.77 16.90
N ARG A 225 2.86 -2.84 17.46
CA ARG A 225 4.32 -2.96 17.62
C ARG A 225 4.79 -3.52 18.97
N LYS A 226 3.83 -3.95 19.84
CA LYS A 226 4.13 -4.67 21.09
C LYS A 226 4.61 -6.08 20.80
#